data_a5abde8b02cd2106ab9bbbe22d7baf6f
#
_entry.id   a5abde8b02cd2106ab9bbbe22d7baf6f
#
_cell.length_a   1.000
_cell.length_b   1.000
_cell.length_c   1.000
_cell.angle_alpha   90.00
_cell.angle_beta   90.00
_cell.angle_gamma   90.00
#
_symmetry.space_group_name_H-M   'P 1'
#
loop_
_entity.id
_entity.type
_entity.pdbx_description
1 polymer ?
#
loop_
_entity_poly.entity_id
_entity_poly.type
_entity_poly.pdbx_seq_one_letter_code
_entity_poly.pdbx_strand_id
1 'polypeptide(L)'
;MKKKVFLLTMLLSLLLLSGCGVNLSSKIKLNKDFSGTRTMSCTFSSRDFNAYFKGSKEDLNKLIKESCPDSLTYTSSSDGENDTYTFYLRFSSLDDYKKKVSDLLNFSPDITYEYGDSPFVNGLIYKENFTSKDLMTWLYTALYEKKYIDKDSSSDLWDLKTTQISFLGKTYETKDKININDMTYVPLSSIDIDTITEKSGKLTRKIKFNIPQKTLDQNSGKICSYFDRNDITWENTSDGKTLCISFNANNFSDLAQKTRSVLHSKSSFGTYNSTCSEDNPFKLKINYKESLDVSNFLSKKGSVPVTYTFNGKQIFNDSIKDKEISFTSSITQPISKYEIAVVWNTSKDIRRKVSFSFRKMITTHQLSILKKQFQGPTISDVTLSGTKTITLSFVQTGSISECNKDFSALFKNSAMTAKEHFSLTAGRKINFSDKIALPFNENGKKLSGHYIFASINPKESISVSITPAHNVKNKTKQNTSTKTISELVHSDENIHDLCDFELT
;
A
#
# COMPACT_ATOMS: atom_id res chain seq x y z
N MET A 1 12.81 -8.46 80.06
CA MET A 1 11.65 -9.21 79.59
C MET A 1 10.73 -8.37 78.68
N LYS A 2 10.40 -7.13 79.02
CA LYS A 2 9.44 -6.29 78.21
C LYS A 2 9.80 -6.06 76.75
N LYS A 3 11.13 -5.91 76.41
CA LYS A 3 11.54 -5.75 74.97
C LYS A 3 11.38 -7.01 74.11
N LYS A 4 11.53 -8.20 74.70
CA LYS A 4 11.37 -9.47 73.98
C LYS A 4 9.88 -9.79 73.72
N VAL A 5 9.01 -9.42 74.66
CA VAL A 5 7.55 -9.58 74.49
C VAL A 5 7.04 -8.60 73.40
N PHE A 6 7.55 -7.35 73.40
CA PHE A 6 7.18 -6.37 72.36
C PHE A 6 7.68 -6.79 70.97
N LEU A 7 8.85 -7.35 70.84
CA LEU A 7 9.35 -7.86 69.56
C LEU A 7 8.55 -9.09 69.11
N LEU A 8 8.12 -9.95 69.99
CA LEU A 8 7.32 -11.13 69.73
C LEU A 8 5.90 -10.74 69.30
N THR A 9 5.30 -9.73 69.97
CA THR A 9 4.00 -9.19 69.59
C THR A 9 4.07 -8.43 68.26
N MET A 10 5.15 -7.70 67.98
CA MET A 10 5.38 -7.06 66.68
C MET A 10 5.63 -8.08 65.58
N LEU A 11 6.34 -9.19 65.87
CA LEU A 11 6.51 -10.28 64.90
C LEU A 11 5.20 -11.05 64.68
N LEU A 12 4.39 -11.23 65.72
CA LEU A 12 3.08 -11.87 65.64
C LEU A 12 2.07 -10.99 64.88
N SER A 13 2.13 -9.66 65.04
CA SER A 13 1.27 -8.72 64.27
C SER A 13 1.68 -8.64 62.83
N LEU A 14 2.96 -8.82 62.46
CA LEU A 14 3.44 -8.93 61.08
C LEU A 14 3.00 -10.25 60.41
N LEU A 15 2.80 -11.33 61.18
CA LEU A 15 2.24 -12.59 60.68
C LEU A 15 0.72 -12.54 60.48
N LEU A 16 0.01 -11.58 61.10
CA LEU A 16 -1.42 -11.37 60.97
C LEU A 16 -1.79 -10.44 59.79
N LEU A 17 -0.80 -9.84 59.12
CA LEU A 17 -0.97 -9.03 57.91
C LEU A 17 -0.91 -9.86 56.61
N SER A 18 -1.08 -11.20 56.69
CA SER A 18 -1.37 -12.00 55.53
C SER A 18 -2.77 -11.60 55.02
N GLY A 19 -2.82 -10.98 53.85
CA GLY A 19 -4.04 -10.43 53.23
C GLY A 19 -5.23 -11.36 53.35
N CYS A 20 -6.30 -10.85 53.92
CA CYS A 20 -7.59 -11.54 54.01
C CYS A 20 -8.24 -11.44 52.65
N GLY A 21 -8.26 -12.50 51.86
CA GLY A 21 -8.96 -12.54 50.56
C GLY A 21 -8.55 -13.74 49.73
N VAL A 22 -9.39 -14.05 48.73
CA VAL A 22 -9.09 -15.09 47.74
C VAL A 22 -7.87 -14.70 46.92
N ASN A 23 -6.86 -15.54 46.90
CA ASN A 23 -5.62 -15.29 46.20
C ASN A 23 -5.86 -15.25 44.69
N LEU A 24 -5.66 -14.09 44.07
CA LEU A 24 -5.73 -13.92 42.62
C LEU A 24 -4.34 -13.71 42.03
N SER A 25 -3.89 -14.64 41.20
CA SER A 25 -2.66 -14.47 40.41
C SER A 25 -3.01 -14.27 38.94
N SER A 26 -2.19 -13.47 38.27
CA SER A 26 -2.39 -13.21 36.85
C SER A 26 -1.08 -13.34 36.07
N LYS A 27 -1.15 -13.99 34.89
CA LYS A 27 -0.02 -14.14 33.97
C LYS A 27 -0.49 -13.84 32.56
N ILE A 28 0.31 -13.08 31.82
CA ILE A 28 0.06 -12.78 30.40
C ILE A 28 1.26 -13.26 29.58
N LYS A 29 1.01 -14.06 28.56
CA LYS A 29 2.00 -14.39 27.54
C LYS A 29 1.62 -13.64 26.27
N LEU A 30 2.53 -12.81 25.76
CA LEU A 30 2.33 -12.00 24.56
C LEU A 30 3.33 -12.41 23.48
N ASN A 31 2.84 -12.45 22.24
CA ASN A 31 3.63 -12.51 21.02
C ASN A 31 3.76 -11.10 20.39
N LYS A 32 4.66 -10.96 19.40
CA LYS A 32 4.90 -9.69 18.68
C LYS A 32 3.64 -9.10 18.02
N ASP A 33 2.72 -9.94 17.55
CA ASP A 33 1.47 -9.56 16.91
C ASP A 33 0.31 -9.32 17.88
N PHE A 34 0.63 -9.22 19.18
CA PHE A 34 -0.31 -9.16 20.27
C PHE A 34 -1.22 -10.40 20.38
N SER A 35 -0.93 -11.52 19.74
CA SER A 35 -1.59 -12.76 20.09
C SER A 35 -1.08 -13.26 21.43
N GLY A 36 -1.90 -14.01 22.17
CA GLY A 36 -1.46 -14.47 23.47
C GLY A 36 -2.54 -15.09 24.34
N THR A 37 -2.20 -15.22 25.63
CA THR A 37 -3.11 -15.74 26.65
C THR A 37 -2.90 -14.97 27.96
N ARG A 38 -4.01 -14.50 28.53
CA ARG A 38 -4.04 -14.05 29.92
C ARG A 38 -4.63 -15.17 30.77
N THR A 39 -3.88 -15.56 31.79
CA THR A 39 -4.27 -16.59 32.77
C THR A 39 -4.55 -15.91 34.10
N MET A 40 -5.70 -16.17 34.68
CA MET A 40 -6.11 -15.65 35.98
C MET A 40 -6.45 -16.85 36.86
N SER A 41 -5.72 -17.03 37.97
CA SER A 41 -5.95 -18.14 38.88
C SER A 41 -6.42 -17.64 40.25
N CYS A 42 -7.61 -18.08 40.62
CA CYS A 42 -8.23 -17.81 41.91
C CYS A 42 -8.01 -19.03 42.82
N THR A 43 -7.33 -18.84 43.91
CA THR A 43 -7.06 -19.91 44.90
C THR A 43 -7.80 -19.63 46.19
N PHE A 44 -8.70 -20.53 46.52
CA PHE A 44 -9.48 -20.51 47.76
C PHE A 44 -8.83 -21.48 48.74
N SER A 45 -8.23 -20.97 49.80
CA SER A 45 -7.83 -21.82 50.92
C SER A 45 -9.07 -22.29 51.68
N SER A 46 -9.03 -23.43 52.34
CA SER A 46 -10.15 -23.89 53.20
C SER A 46 -10.53 -22.86 54.24
N ARG A 47 -9.59 -22.05 54.73
CA ARG A 47 -9.86 -20.94 55.65
C ARG A 47 -10.64 -19.80 54.97
N ASP A 48 -10.19 -19.35 53.79
CA ASP A 48 -10.85 -18.23 53.07
C ASP A 48 -12.21 -18.65 52.56
N PHE A 49 -12.36 -19.91 52.10
CA PHE A 49 -13.60 -20.48 51.71
C PHE A 49 -14.63 -20.39 52.82
N ASN A 50 -14.27 -20.89 54.04
CA ASN A 50 -15.16 -20.85 55.20
C ASN A 50 -15.41 -19.43 55.72
N ALA A 51 -14.51 -18.48 55.50
CA ALA A 51 -14.64 -17.10 55.97
C ALA A 51 -15.56 -16.24 55.04
N TYR A 52 -15.51 -16.45 53.71
CA TYR A 52 -16.13 -15.57 52.73
C TYR A 52 -17.30 -16.23 52.00
N PHE A 53 -17.35 -17.56 51.89
CA PHE A 53 -18.30 -18.25 51.06
C PHE A 53 -19.42 -18.96 51.89
N LYS A 54 -20.68 -18.70 51.56
CA LYS A 54 -21.87 -19.27 52.24
C LYS A 54 -22.48 -20.43 51.47
N GLY A 55 -21.67 -21.40 51.04
CA GLY A 55 -22.12 -22.57 50.30
C GLY A 55 -21.14 -23.70 50.33
N SER A 56 -21.38 -24.75 49.55
CA SER A 56 -20.49 -25.87 49.42
C SER A 56 -19.49 -25.66 48.25
N LYS A 57 -18.42 -26.45 48.17
CA LYS A 57 -17.54 -26.47 47.01
C LYS A 57 -18.26 -26.87 45.72
N GLU A 58 -19.23 -27.76 45.83
CA GLU A 58 -20.10 -28.18 44.72
C GLU A 58 -20.92 -27.02 44.21
N ASP A 59 -21.44 -26.14 45.10
CA ASP A 59 -22.18 -24.93 44.74
C ASP A 59 -21.29 -23.96 43.96
N LEU A 60 -20.04 -23.76 44.39
CA LEU A 60 -19.08 -22.89 43.70
C LEU A 60 -18.74 -23.46 42.32
N ASN A 61 -18.48 -24.78 42.21
CA ASN A 61 -18.21 -25.43 40.94
C ASN A 61 -19.37 -25.28 39.96
N LYS A 62 -20.60 -25.47 40.44
CA LYS A 62 -21.83 -25.30 39.66
C LYS A 62 -21.98 -23.85 39.20
N LEU A 63 -21.80 -22.90 40.11
CA LEU A 63 -21.88 -21.46 39.77
C LEU A 63 -20.87 -21.06 38.69
N ILE A 64 -19.61 -21.43 38.84
CA ILE A 64 -18.56 -21.15 37.83
C ILE A 64 -18.95 -21.73 36.49
N LYS A 65 -19.43 -22.98 36.47
CA LYS A 65 -19.83 -23.64 35.23
C LYS A 65 -21.01 -22.93 34.54
N GLU A 66 -21.98 -22.42 35.32
CA GLU A 66 -23.19 -21.75 34.81
C GLU A 66 -22.92 -20.28 34.40
N SER A 67 -21.95 -19.60 35.05
CA SER A 67 -21.77 -18.15 34.93
C SER A 67 -20.48 -17.75 34.18
N CYS A 68 -19.57 -18.69 33.86
CA CYS A 68 -18.33 -18.39 33.18
C CYS A 68 -18.60 -17.80 31.79
N PRO A 69 -18.13 -16.59 31.50
CA PRO A 69 -18.30 -15.96 30.21
C PRO A 69 -17.71 -16.78 29.04
N ASP A 70 -18.33 -16.76 27.88
CA ASP A 70 -17.89 -17.49 26.67
C ASP A 70 -16.47 -17.12 26.19
N SER A 71 -16.03 -15.90 26.52
CA SER A 71 -14.67 -15.44 26.23
C SER A 71 -13.58 -16.12 27.05
N LEU A 72 -13.96 -16.83 28.14
CA LEU A 72 -13.07 -17.54 29.04
C LEU A 72 -13.22 -19.06 28.89
N THR A 73 -12.10 -19.75 29.07
CA THR A 73 -12.11 -21.19 29.38
C THR A 73 -11.50 -21.39 30.74
N TYR A 74 -11.85 -22.43 31.48
CA TYR A 74 -11.27 -22.65 32.81
C TYR A 74 -10.93 -24.10 33.09
N THR A 75 -10.05 -24.30 34.06
CA THR A 75 -9.74 -25.58 34.70
C THR A 75 -9.83 -25.40 36.22
N SER A 76 -10.10 -26.48 36.93
CA SER A 76 -10.07 -26.52 38.40
C SER A 76 -9.11 -27.61 38.90
N SER A 77 -8.47 -27.36 40.01
CA SER A 77 -7.61 -28.31 40.70
C SER A 77 -7.75 -28.14 42.21
N SER A 78 -7.57 -29.22 42.99
CA SER A 78 -7.57 -29.20 44.46
C SER A 78 -6.34 -29.95 44.95
N ASP A 79 -5.67 -29.42 45.97
CA ASP A 79 -4.55 -30.09 46.69
C ASP A 79 -4.97 -30.60 48.08
N GLY A 80 -6.26 -30.51 48.39
CA GLY A 80 -6.86 -30.88 49.65
C GLY A 80 -6.99 -29.71 50.66
N GLU A 81 -6.11 -28.74 50.61
CA GLU A 81 -6.17 -27.51 51.41
C GLU A 81 -6.66 -26.31 50.61
N ASN A 82 -6.35 -26.28 49.32
CA ASN A 82 -6.69 -25.20 48.40
C ASN A 82 -7.43 -25.71 47.20
N ASP A 83 -8.45 -24.96 46.78
CA ASP A 83 -9.15 -25.15 45.51
C ASP A 83 -8.76 -24.00 44.57
N THR A 84 -8.19 -24.33 43.41
CA THR A 84 -7.71 -23.36 42.45
C THR A 84 -8.53 -23.44 41.14
N TYR A 85 -9.12 -22.33 40.74
CA TYR A 85 -9.78 -22.14 39.45
C TYR A 85 -8.91 -21.25 38.57
N THR A 86 -8.52 -21.78 37.43
CA THR A 86 -7.66 -21.06 36.47
C THR A 86 -8.45 -20.75 35.23
N PHE A 87 -8.63 -19.48 34.93
CA PHE A 87 -9.34 -18.94 33.78
C PHE A 87 -8.35 -18.49 32.71
N TYR A 88 -8.64 -18.80 31.46
CA TYR A 88 -7.81 -18.49 30.32
C TYR A 88 -8.57 -17.59 29.35
N LEU A 89 -8.08 -16.38 29.14
CA LEU A 89 -8.49 -15.47 28.08
C LEU A 89 -7.47 -15.57 26.94
N ARG A 90 -7.82 -16.29 25.89
CA ARG A 90 -6.98 -16.44 24.69
C ARG A 90 -7.36 -15.38 23.67
N PHE A 91 -6.38 -14.81 23.00
CA PHE A 91 -6.62 -13.76 21.98
C PHE A 91 -5.62 -13.88 20.83
N SER A 92 -6.10 -13.55 19.63
CA SER A 92 -5.37 -13.65 18.37
C SER A 92 -4.78 -12.31 17.89
N SER A 93 -5.24 -11.19 18.45
CA SER A 93 -4.81 -9.83 18.13
C SER A 93 -5.18 -8.84 19.23
N LEU A 94 -4.68 -7.60 19.13
CA LEU A 94 -5.07 -6.51 20.04
C LEU A 94 -6.58 -6.21 19.96
N ASP A 95 -7.15 -6.23 18.77
CA ASP A 95 -8.59 -5.96 18.58
C ASP A 95 -9.46 -7.08 19.17
N ASP A 96 -9.05 -8.35 18.99
CA ASP A 96 -9.72 -9.50 19.61
C ASP A 96 -9.64 -9.42 21.14
N TYR A 97 -8.48 -9.03 21.68
CA TYR A 97 -8.31 -8.82 23.10
C TYR A 97 -9.19 -7.69 23.64
N LYS A 98 -9.20 -6.52 22.98
CA LYS A 98 -10.05 -5.37 23.35
C LYS A 98 -11.52 -5.76 23.39
N LYS A 99 -11.98 -6.49 22.38
CA LYS A 99 -13.37 -6.97 22.31
C LYS A 99 -13.70 -7.86 23.52
N LYS A 100 -12.93 -8.92 23.74
CA LYS A 100 -13.15 -9.88 24.84
C LYS A 100 -13.08 -9.22 26.22
N VAL A 101 -12.13 -8.30 26.40
CA VAL A 101 -12.01 -7.52 27.64
C VAL A 101 -13.21 -6.58 27.82
N SER A 102 -13.66 -5.90 26.74
CA SER A 102 -14.85 -5.06 26.78
C SER A 102 -16.08 -5.84 27.21
N ASP A 103 -16.25 -7.07 26.71
CA ASP A 103 -17.36 -7.96 27.10
C ASP A 103 -17.31 -8.34 28.58
N LEU A 104 -16.10 -8.53 29.15
CA LEU A 104 -15.91 -8.84 30.57
C LEU A 104 -16.12 -7.64 31.50
N LEU A 105 -15.73 -6.43 31.05
CA LEU A 105 -15.75 -5.20 31.84
C LEU A 105 -17.06 -4.42 31.69
N ASN A 106 -17.86 -4.68 30.63
CA ASN A 106 -19.03 -3.89 30.23
C ASN A 106 -18.68 -2.42 29.90
N PHE A 107 -17.42 -2.13 29.54
CA PHE A 107 -16.98 -0.85 29.01
C PHE A 107 -15.80 -1.02 28.05
N SER A 108 -15.53 -0.01 27.21
CA SER A 108 -14.41 -0.03 26.27
C SER A 108 -13.07 0.20 26.99
N PRO A 109 -12.14 -0.77 26.99
CA PRO A 109 -10.86 -0.62 27.66
C PRO A 109 -9.91 0.28 26.86
N ASP A 110 -9.08 1.07 27.57
CA ASP A 110 -7.95 1.77 26.98
C ASP A 110 -6.69 0.89 27.12
N ILE A 111 -6.20 0.42 25.95
CA ILE A 111 -5.04 -0.46 25.87
C ILE A 111 -4.07 0.11 24.85
N THR A 112 -2.85 0.41 25.31
CA THR A 112 -1.72 0.81 24.47
C THR A 112 -0.75 -0.34 24.34
N TYR A 113 -0.35 -0.67 23.10
CA TYR A 113 0.66 -1.67 22.82
C TYR A 113 1.57 -1.20 21.68
N GLU A 114 2.87 -1.13 21.98
CA GLU A 114 3.93 -0.86 21.02
C GLU A 114 5.15 -1.71 21.37
N TYR A 115 5.82 -2.27 20.38
CA TYR A 115 7.08 -2.95 20.59
C TYR A 115 8.08 -2.61 19.49
N GLY A 116 9.36 -2.69 19.83
CA GLY A 116 10.47 -2.56 18.89
C GLY A 116 11.46 -3.70 19.08
N ASP A 117 11.99 -4.23 17.97
CA ASP A 117 13.05 -5.25 17.96
C ASP A 117 14.17 -4.90 16.96
N SER A 118 14.30 -3.62 16.62
CA SER A 118 15.34 -3.09 15.77
C SER A 118 16.55 -2.57 16.61
N PRO A 119 17.71 -2.34 15.99
CA PRO A 119 18.82 -1.68 16.67
C PRO A 119 18.54 -0.22 17.02
N PHE A 120 17.49 0.39 16.45
CA PHE A 120 17.11 1.78 16.70
C PHE A 120 15.94 1.92 17.68
N VAL A 121 15.03 0.94 17.70
CA VAL A 121 13.87 0.91 18.60
C VAL A 121 13.78 -0.47 19.23
N ASN A 122 13.96 -0.58 20.54
CA ASN A 122 13.94 -1.88 21.22
C ASN A 122 13.20 -1.79 22.53
N GLY A 123 12.31 -2.75 22.81
CA GLY A 123 11.56 -2.86 24.05
C GLY A 123 10.06 -2.93 23.86
N LEU A 124 9.33 -2.63 24.94
CA LEU A 124 7.88 -2.77 25.03
C LEU A 124 7.25 -1.54 25.70
N ILE A 125 6.18 -1.02 25.12
CA ILE A 125 5.19 -0.19 25.80
C ILE A 125 3.91 -1.01 25.87
N TYR A 126 3.44 -1.32 27.10
CA TYR A 126 2.17 -2.00 27.30
C TYR A 126 1.45 -1.40 28.49
N LYS A 127 0.25 -0.86 28.25
CA LYS A 127 -0.56 -0.21 29.27
C LYS A 127 -2.00 -0.69 29.19
N GLU A 128 -2.62 -0.84 30.36
CA GLU A 128 -4.05 -1.12 30.53
C GLU A 128 -4.63 -0.20 31.60
N ASN A 129 -5.84 0.29 31.39
CA ASN A 129 -6.56 1.12 32.36
C ASN A 129 -7.36 0.31 33.39
N PHE A 130 -7.26 -1.01 33.39
CA PHE A 130 -7.94 -1.95 34.27
C PHE A 130 -6.96 -2.95 34.89
N THR A 131 -7.42 -3.76 35.85
CA THR A 131 -6.66 -4.81 36.55
C THR A 131 -7.26 -6.19 36.27
N SER A 132 -6.58 -7.25 36.72
CA SER A 132 -7.15 -8.60 36.66
C SER A 132 -8.32 -8.79 37.64
N LYS A 133 -8.42 -7.99 38.71
CA LYS A 133 -9.61 -7.98 39.58
C LYS A 133 -10.85 -7.55 38.82
N ASP A 134 -10.71 -6.49 38.00
CA ASP A 134 -11.83 -5.96 37.19
C ASP A 134 -12.34 -7.02 36.21
N LEU A 135 -11.46 -7.83 35.62
CA LEU A 135 -11.82 -8.94 34.74
C LEU A 135 -12.52 -10.10 35.46
N MET A 136 -12.43 -10.18 36.77
CA MET A 136 -13.10 -11.19 37.58
C MET A 136 -14.41 -10.68 38.22
N THR A 137 -14.88 -9.48 37.86
CA THR A 137 -16.11 -8.89 38.39
C THR A 137 -17.35 -9.76 38.10
N TRP A 138 -17.36 -10.46 36.97
CA TRP A 138 -18.45 -11.39 36.63
C TRP A 138 -18.60 -12.50 37.68
N LEU A 139 -17.50 -13.07 38.17
CA LEU A 139 -17.57 -14.12 39.21
C LEU A 139 -18.02 -13.53 40.53
N TYR A 140 -17.50 -12.34 40.90
CA TYR A 140 -17.98 -11.64 42.08
C TYR A 140 -19.49 -11.38 42.01
N THR A 141 -20.00 -10.85 40.89
CA THR A 141 -21.42 -10.57 40.67
C THR A 141 -22.27 -11.85 40.81
N ALA A 142 -21.82 -12.95 40.18
CA ALA A 142 -22.52 -14.23 40.28
C ALA A 142 -22.58 -14.77 41.71
N LEU A 143 -21.48 -14.68 42.47
CA LEU A 143 -21.40 -15.07 43.88
C LEU A 143 -22.36 -14.23 44.73
N TYR A 144 -22.39 -12.91 44.49
CA TYR A 144 -23.27 -11.99 45.23
C TYR A 144 -24.75 -12.21 44.95
N GLU A 145 -25.14 -12.35 43.68
CA GLU A 145 -26.54 -12.60 43.28
C GLU A 145 -27.10 -13.89 43.87
N LYS A 146 -26.28 -14.91 43.99
CA LYS A 146 -26.63 -16.19 44.64
C LYS A 146 -26.57 -16.14 46.17
N LYS A 147 -26.17 -14.99 46.74
CA LYS A 147 -26.01 -14.79 48.19
C LYS A 147 -24.96 -15.71 48.84
N TYR A 148 -23.97 -16.12 48.04
CA TYR A 148 -22.85 -16.90 48.51
C TYR A 148 -21.81 -16.03 49.23
N ILE A 149 -21.78 -14.73 48.97
CA ILE A 149 -20.94 -13.72 49.65
C ILE A 149 -21.80 -12.52 50.04
N ASP A 150 -21.37 -11.76 51.07
CA ASP A 150 -22.00 -10.52 51.48
C ASP A 150 -21.52 -9.33 50.63
N LYS A 151 -22.39 -8.31 50.46
CA LYS A 151 -22.10 -7.13 49.66
C LYS A 151 -20.86 -6.37 50.14
N ASP A 152 -20.66 -6.31 51.47
CA ASP A 152 -19.61 -5.54 52.08
C ASP A 152 -18.21 -6.19 51.95
N SER A 153 -18.14 -7.47 51.50
CA SER A 153 -16.89 -8.16 51.23
C SER A 153 -16.38 -8.01 49.76
N SER A 154 -17.09 -7.24 48.96
CA SER A 154 -16.82 -7.12 47.51
C SER A 154 -15.48 -6.52 47.16
N SER A 155 -15.05 -5.46 47.82
CA SER A 155 -13.80 -4.76 47.55
C SER A 155 -12.55 -5.57 47.93
N ASP A 156 -12.68 -6.49 48.89
CA ASP A 156 -11.62 -7.21 49.52
C ASP A 156 -11.60 -8.70 49.16
N LEU A 157 -12.55 -9.17 48.35
CA LEU A 157 -12.61 -10.58 47.97
C LEU A 157 -11.35 -11.04 47.24
N TRP A 158 -10.77 -10.22 46.37
CA TRP A 158 -9.61 -10.58 45.57
C TRP A 158 -8.31 -9.98 46.15
N ASP A 159 -7.38 -10.81 46.60
CA ASP A 159 -6.01 -10.43 46.91
C ASP A 159 -5.14 -10.61 45.65
N LEU A 160 -5.09 -9.60 44.80
CA LEU A 160 -4.21 -9.59 43.62
C LEU A 160 -2.81 -9.15 44.03
N LYS A 161 -1.85 -10.07 43.98
CA LYS A 161 -0.44 -9.79 44.35
C LYS A 161 0.33 -9.13 43.23
N THR A 162 0.40 -9.78 42.09
CA THR A 162 1.11 -9.25 40.91
C THR A 162 0.49 -9.83 39.61
N THR A 163 0.60 -9.07 38.52
CA THR A 163 0.43 -9.58 37.19
C THR A 163 1.78 -9.72 36.54
N GLN A 164 2.12 -10.93 36.11
CA GLN A 164 3.34 -11.23 35.36
C GLN A 164 3.08 -11.17 33.88
N ILE A 165 3.93 -10.47 33.12
CA ILE A 165 3.84 -10.34 31.67
C ILE A 165 5.11 -10.91 31.05
N SER A 166 4.98 -11.96 30.23
CA SER A 166 6.08 -12.56 29.50
C SER A 166 6.03 -12.13 28.04
N PHE A 167 7.10 -11.49 27.56
CA PHE A 167 7.24 -10.99 26.20
C PHE A 167 8.68 -11.17 25.72
N LEU A 168 8.89 -11.91 24.62
CA LEU A 168 10.20 -12.14 23.98
C LEU A 168 11.31 -12.56 24.96
N GLY A 169 10.99 -13.46 25.90
CA GLY A 169 11.94 -13.98 26.90
C GLY A 169 12.18 -13.06 28.10
N LYS A 170 11.64 -11.84 28.10
CA LYS A 170 11.61 -10.96 29.28
C LYS A 170 10.34 -11.19 30.10
N THR A 171 10.44 -10.99 31.40
CA THR A 171 9.28 -11.01 32.30
C THR A 171 9.19 -9.67 33.03
N TYR A 172 8.00 -9.08 33.00
CA TYR A 172 7.66 -7.85 33.72
C TYR A 172 6.65 -8.20 34.79
N GLU A 173 6.68 -7.46 35.90
CA GLU A 173 5.72 -7.61 36.99
C GLU A 173 5.09 -6.27 37.36
N THR A 174 3.77 -6.26 37.52
CA THR A 174 3.01 -5.08 37.96
C THR A 174 2.09 -5.45 39.11
N LYS A 175 1.93 -4.57 40.11
CA LYS A 175 1.03 -4.80 41.25
C LYS A 175 -0.42 -4.40 40.98
N ASP A 176 -0.58 -3.36 40.14
CA ASP A 176 -1.88 -2.78 39.80
C ASP A 176 -2.17 -2.90 38.29
N LYS A 177 -2.62 -1.80 37.72
CA LYS A 177 -2.77 -1.66 36.27
C LYS A 177 -1.45 -1.88 35.55
N ILE A 178 -1.50 -2.47 34.40
CA ILE A 178 -0.29 -2.65 33.59
C ILE A 178 0.17 -1.29 33.09
N ASN A 179 1.42 -0.95 33.38
CA ASN A 179 2.07 0.26 32.91
C ASN A 179 3.56 -0.02 32.66
N ILE A 180 3.83 -0.73 31.56
CA ILE A 180 5.20 -1.03 31.13
C ILE A 180 5.61 0.02 30.12
N ASN A 181 6.79 0.61 30.33
CA ASN A 181 7.46 1.51 29.40
C ASN A 181 8.96 1.21 29.41
N ASP A 182 9.34 0.15 28.71
CA ASP A 182 10.73 -0.35 28.58
C ASP A 182 11.30 -0.07 27.18
N MET A 183 10.71 0.89 26.47
CA MET A 183 11.15 1.22 25.13
C MET A 183 12.43 2.05 25.15
N THR A 184 13.44 1.59 24.42
CA THR A 184 14.69 2.32 24.21
C THR A 184 14.79 2.76 22.75
N TYR A 185 15.29 3.99 22.56
CA TYR A 185 15.45 4.60 21.26
C TYR A 185 16.92 4.97 21.05
N VAL A 186 17.45 4.53 19.94
CA VAL A 186 18.82 4.86 19.51
C VAL A 186 18.72 5.85 18.35
N PRO A 187 19.34 7.03 18.42
CA PRO A 187 19.14 8.08 17.44
C PRO A 187 19.48 7.67 16.01
N LEU A 188 18.58 7.96 15.08
CA LEU A 188 18.78 8.07 13.66
C LEU A 188 18.54 9.51 13.27
N SER A 189 19.43 10.12 12.46
CA SER A 189 19.29 11.55 12.09
C SER A 189 18.15 11.76 11.11
N SER A 190 18.11 10.97 10.04
CA SER A 190 17.04 11.01 9.03
C SER A 190 17.04 9.75 8.17
N ILE A 191 15.96 9.60 7.39
CA ILE A 191 15.84 8.63 6.30
C ILE A 191 15.58 9.41 5.01
N ASP A 192 16.44 9.25 4.00
CA ASP A 192 16.24 9.86 2.70
C ASP A 192 15.89 8.78 1.68
N ILE A 193 14.77 8.95 1.00
CA ILE A 193 14.27 8.04 -0.02
C ILE A 193 14.30 8.75 -1.37
N ASP A 194 15.06 8.22 -2.30
CA ASP A 194 15.10 8.72 -3.67
C ASP A 194 14.60 7.65 -4.63
N THR A 195 13.65 8.02 -5.49
CA THR A 195 13.05 7.13 -6.47
C THR A 195 13.15 7.76 -7.85
N ILE A 196 13.72 7.02 -8.78
CA ILE A 196 13.92 7.44 -10.17
C ILE A 196 13.20 6.46 -11.09
N THR A 197 12.47 6.99 -12.06
CA THR A 197 11.92 6.21 -13.17
C THR A 197 12.93 6.20 -14.30
N GLU A 198 13.46 5.04 -14.64
CA GLU A 198 14.34 4.87 -15.79
C GLU A 198 13.57 5.01 -17.11
N LYS A 199 14.32 5.26 -18.18
CA LYS A 199 13.76 5.30 -19.55
C LYS A 199 13.11 3.99 -20.00
N SER A 200 13.53 2.88 -19.40
CA SER A 200 12.96 1.54 -19.59
C SER A 200 11.57 1.37 -18.94
N GLY A 201 11.15 2.31 -18.09
CA GLY A 201 9.98 2.20 -17.23
C GLY A 201 10.24 1.43 -15.93
N LYS A 202 11.47 0.91 -15.73
CA LYS A 202 11.90 0.38 -14.43
C LYS A 202 12.08 1.51 -13.43
N LEU A 203 11.99 1.16 -12.17
CA LEU A 203 12.17 2.08 -11.05
C LEU A 203 13.48 1.72 -10.34
N THR A 204 14.25 2.72 -9.99
CA THR A 204 15.41 2.59 -9.10
C THR A 204 15.10 3.36 -7.83
N ARG A 205 15.27 2.71 -6.68
CA ARG A 205 15.12 3.36 -5.36
C ARG A 205 16.43 3.28 -4.60
N LYS A 206 16.82 4.40 -4.02
CA LYS A 206 17.90 4.50 -3.04
C LYS A 206 17.30 4.96 -1.71
N ILE A 207 17.56 4.19 -0.65
CA ILE A 207 17.17 4.55 0.73
C ILE A 207 18.46 4.77 1.51
N LYS A 208 18.55 5.94 2.13
CA LYS A 208 19.71 6.36 2.93
C LYS A 208 19.27 6.50 4.39
N PHE A 209 20.00 5.85 5.28
CA PHE A 209 19.84 5.99 6.72
C PHE A 209 21.03 6.79 7.25
N ASN A 210 20.78 8.01 7.68
CA ASN A 210 21.80 8.90 8.23
C ASN A 210 21.99 8.62 9.73
N ILE A 211 23.10 7.97 10.07
CA ILE A 211 23.35 7.40 11.40
C ILE A 211 24.44 8.20 12.10
N PRO A 212 24.14 8.84 13.25
CA PRO A 212 25.14 9.57 14.04
C PRO A 212 26.29 8.67 14.49
N GLN A 213 27.51 9.22 14.59
CA GLN A 213 28.69 8.48 15.04
C GLN A 213 28.49 7.83 16.41
N LYS A 214 27.87 8.53 17.36
CA LYS A 214 27.54 8.00 18.68
C LYS A 214 26.69 6.73 18.62
N THR A 215 25.75 6.65 17.67
CA THR A 215 24.92 5.46 17.46
C THR A 215 25.72 4.30 16.90
N LEU A 216 26.65 4.58 15.97
CA LEU A 216 27.55 3.57 15.40
C LEU A 216 28.50 3.00 16.47
N ASP A 217 29.08 3.84 17.29
CA ASP A 217 30.00 3.41 18.36
C ASP A 217 29.35 2.44 19.33
N GLN A 218 28.06 2.61 19.59
CA GLN A 218 27.30 1.78 20.53
C GLN A 218 26.67 0.53 19.90
N ASN A 219 26.31 0.57 18.61
CA ASN A 219 25.43 -0.42 17.99
C ASN A 219 25.86 -0.91 16.60
N SER A 220 27.07 -0.61 16.12
CA SER A 220 27.48 -0.92 14.75
C SER A 220 27.26 -2.38 14.34
N GLY A 221 27.62 -3.34 15.21
CA GLY A 221 27.45 -4.76 14.95
C GLY A 221 25.95 -5.16 14.78
N LYS A 222 25.07 -4.62 15.64
CA LYS A 222 23.62 -4.87 15.54
C LYS A 222 23.02 -4.23 14.30
N ILE A 223 23.49 -3.02 13.92
CA ILE A 223 23.03 -2.32 12.72
C ILE A 223 23.43 -3.08 11.47
N CYS A 224 24.69 -3.54 11.37
CA CYS A 224 25.16 -4.36 10.24
C CYS A 224 24.36 -5.65 10.11
N SER A 225 24.13 -6.37 11.23
CA SER A 225 23.32 -7.60 11.21
C SER A 225 21.85 -7.36 10.86
N TYR A 226 21.31 -6.21 11.23
CA TYR A 226 19.91 -5.86 10.93
C TYR A 226 19.69 -5.64 9.44
N PHE A 227 20.66 -5.01 8.79
CA PHE A 227 20.65 -4.79 7.34
C PHE A 227 21.55 -5.82 6.63
N ASP A 228 21.57 -7.08 7.05
CA ASP A 228 22.38 -8.15 6.44
C ASP A 228 21.96 -8.41 4.98
N ARG A 229 22.57 -7.63 4.06
CA ARG A 229 22.30 -7.60 2.61
C ARG A 229 23.59 -7.30 1.84
N ASN A 230 23.65 -7.80 0.61
CA ASN A 230 24.80 -7.60 -0.27
C ASN A 230 24.79 -6.26 -1.05
N ASP A 231 23.68 -5.53 -1.02
CA ASP A 231 23.45 -4.27 -1.76
C ASP A 231 23.60 -3.01 -0.87
N ILE A 232 24.36 -3.14 0.22
CA ILE A 232 24.66 -2.05 1.16
C ILE A 232 25.94 -1.35 0.81
N THR A 233 25.95 -0.02 0.87
CA THR A 233 27.15 0.81 0.84
C THR A 233 27.16 1.80 1.99
N TRP A 234 28.37 2.16 2.46
CA TRP A 234 28.57 3.12 3.52
C TRP A 234 29.25 4.38 2.99
N GLU A 235 28.69 5.52 3.27
CA GLU A 235 29.25 6.83 2.94
C GLU A 235 29.61 7.56 4.25
N ASN A 236 30.83 8.11 4.40
CA ASN A 236 31.20 8.90 5.57
C ASN A 236 30.56 10.30 5.46
N THR A 237 30.10 10.83 6.58
CA THR A 237 29.56 12.19 6.72
C THR A 237 30.27 12.93 7.85
N SER A 238 30.05 14.23 8.00
CA SER A 238 30.61 15.04 9.11
C SER A 238 30.20 14.51 10.48
N ASP A 239 28.99 13.97 10.60
CA ASP A 239 28.36 13.64 11.89
C ASP A 239 28.22 12.14 12.16
N GLY A 240 28.73 11.29 11.23
CA GLY A 240 28.60 9.84 11.33
C GLY A 240 28.77 9.14 10.00
N LYS A 241 27.84 8.23 9.69
CA LYS A 241 27.82 7.52 8.40
C LYS A 241 26.42 7.43 7.83
N THR A 242 26.33 7.44 6.52
CA THR A 242 25.10 7.12 5.80
C THR A 242 25.17 5.67 5.30
N LEU A 243 24.24 4.85 5.72
CA LEU A 243 24.01 3.53 5.15
C LEU A 243 23.08 3.69 3.95
N CYS A 244 23.55 3.25 2.78
CA CYS A 244 22.82 3.36 1.52
C CYS A 244 22.40 1.98 1.02
N ILE A 245 21.13 1.80 0.71
CA ILE A 245 20.58 0.61 0.07
C ILE A 245 19.97 1.05 -1.25
N SER A 246 20.40 0.45 -2.36
CA SER A 246 19.91 0.75 -3.70
C SER A 246 19.40 -0.50 -4.37
N PHE A 247 18.19 -0.43 -4.95
CA PHE A 247 17.59 -1.55 -5.65
C PHE A 247 16.73 -1.11 -6.83
N ASN A 248 16.61 -2.00 -7.80
CA ASN A 248 15.76 -1.84 -8.97
C ASN A 248 14.42 -2.53 -8.74
N ALA A 249 13.35 -1.97 -9.28
CA ALA A 249 12.01 -2.54 -9.27
C ALA A 249 11.41 -2.52 -10.68
N ASN A 250 10.66 -3.58 -11.02
CA ASN A 250 10.06 -3.72 -12.34
C ASN A 250 8.78 -2.88 -12.48
N ASN A 251 8.13 -2.58 -11.37
CA ASN A 251 6.89 -1.81 -11.30
C ASN A 251 6.69 -1.28 -9.86
N PHE A 252 5.64 -0.51 -9.62
CA PHE A 252 5.35 0.08 -8.30
C PHE A 252 5.00 -0.95 -7.22
N SER A 253 4.41 -2.08 -7.58
CA SER A 253 4.14 -3.16 -6.61
C SER A 253 5.43 -3.81 -6.11
N ASP A 254 6.35 -4.12 -7.03
CA ASP A 254 7.69 -4.64 -6.72
C ASP A 254 8.50 -3.62 -5.89
N LEU A 255 8.40 -2.32 -6.23
CA LEU A 255 9.01 -1.23 -5.48
C LEU A 255 8.53 -1.20 -4.03
N ALA A 256 7.21 -1.27 -3.82
CA ALA A 256 6.61 -1.27 -2.49
C ALA A 256 7.03 -2.50 -1.67
N GLN A 257 7.06 -3.69 -2.28
CA GLN A 257 7.48 -4.92 -1.63
C GLN A 257 8.96 -4.85 -1.17
N LYS A 258 9.86 -4.37 -2.05
CA LYS A 258 11.28 -4.21 -1.72
C LYS A 258 11.51 -3.12 -0.67
N THR A 259 10.76 -2.02 -0.73
CA THR A 259 10.79 -0.97 0.30
C THR A 259 10.39 -1.52 1.66
N ARG A 260 9.31 -2.30 1.72
CA ARG A 260 8.86 -3.00 2.94
C ARG A 260 9.96 -3.89 3.52
N SER A 261 10.65 -4.66 2.66
CA SER A 261 11.76 -5.51 3.08
C SER A 261 12.92 -4.71 3.66
N VAL A 262 13.28 -3.56 3.06
CA VAL A 262 14.38 -2.69 3.55
C VAL A 262 14.01 -2.00 4.87
N LEU A 263 12.77 -1.55 5.01
CA LEU A 263 12.29 -0.90 6.23
C LEU A 263 11.91 -1.91 7.33
N HIS A 264 11.97 -3.22 7.03
CA HIS A 264 11.48 -4.28 7.92
C HIS A 264 10.05 -4.02 8.42
N SER A 265 9.25 -3.31 7.61
CA SER A 265 7.90 -2.90 7.94
C SER A 265 6.89 -3.96 7.53
N LYS A 266 5.79 -4.09 8.27
CA LYS A 266 4.67 -4.97 7.92
C LYS A 266 3.59 -4.25 7.13
N SER A 267 3.50 -2.93 7.28
CA SER A 267 2.39 -2.10 6.79
C SER A 267 2.75 -1.22 5.59
N SER A 268 4.03 -1.09 5.21
CA SER A 268 4.41 -0.36 4.00
C SER A 268 3.86 -1.03 2.75
N PHE A 269 3.07 -0.30 1.98
CA PHE A 269 2.52 -0.76 0.71
C PHE A 269 2.32 0.42 -0.24
N GLY A 270 2.30 0.13 -1.54
CA GLY A 270 2.06 1.13 -2.57
C GLY A 270 0.85 0.77 -3.41
N THR A 271 0.10 1.78 -3.80
CA THR A 271 -0.95 1.69 -4.81
C THR A 271 -0.58 2.57 -6.01
N TYR A 272 -0.98 2.13 -7.17
CA TYR A 272 -0.65 2.78 -8.42
C TYR A 272 -1.87 2.81 -9.33
N ASN A 273 -2.14 3.98 -9.87
CA ASN A 273 -3.14 4.15 -10.93
C ASN A 273 -2.54 5.01 -12.03
N SER A 274 -2.76 4.63 -13.28
CA SER A 274 -2.34 5.42 -14.44
C SER A 274 -3.50 5.64 -15.38
N THR A 275 -3.62 6.88 -15.84
CA THR A 275 -4.61 7.31 -16.83
C THR A 275 -3.92 8.07 -17.94
N CYS A 276 -4.47 8.05 -19.15
CA CYS A 276 -4.00 8.92 -20.20
C CYS A 276 -4.45 10.36 -19.94
N SER A 277 -3.65 11.34 -20.37
CA SER A 277 -4.05 12.73 -20.34
C SER A 277 -5.15 12.98 -21.37
N GLU A 278 -6.15 13.78 -21.03
CA GLU A 278 -7.22 14.17 -21.97
C GLU A 278 -6.71 14.93 -23.21
N ASP A 279 -5.57 15.63 -23.07
CA ASP A 279 -4.99 16.44 -24.15
C ASP A 279 -3.97 15.66 -24.99
N ASN A 280 -3.50 14.51 -24.52
CA ASN A 280 -2.46 13.74 -25.18
C ASN A 280 -2.55 12.26 -24.79
N PRO A 281 -3.03 11.37 -25.65
CA PRO A 281 -3.17 9.94 -25.34
C PRO A 281 -1.82 9.24 -25.09
N PHE A 282 -0.70 9.84 -25.50
CA PHE A 282 0.65 9.32 -25.25
C PHE A 282 1.26 9.83 -23.95
N LYS A 283 0.58 10.73 -23.24
CA LYS A 283 0.99 11.23 -21.92
C LYS A 283 0.22 10.50 -20.84
N LEU A 284 0.93 9.61 -20.15
CA LEU A 284 0.38 8.90 -19.00
C LEU A 284 0.52 9.75 -17.74
N LYS A 285 -0.58 10.01 -17.07
CA LYS A 285 -0.61 10.51 -15.70
C LYS A 285 -0.51 9.33 -14.75
N ILE A 286 0.42 9.38 -13.82
CA ILE A 286 0.65 8.38 -12.79
C ILE A 286 0.26 9.00 -11.47
N ASN A 287 -0.74 8.42 -10.82
CA ASN A 287 -1.08 8.72 -9.44
C ASN A 287 -0.53 7.58 -8.59
N TYR A 288 0.43 7.90 -7.74
CA TYR A 288 1.07 6.96 -6.85
C TYR A 288 0.79 7.35 -5.40
N LYS A 289 0.43 6.35 -4.62
CA LYS A 289 0.28 6.46 -3.18
C LYS A 289 1.11 5.37 -2.54
N GLU A 290 1.86 5.71 -1.52
CA GLU A 290 2.69 4.78 -0.76
C GLU A 290 2.50 5.04 0.72
N SER A 291 2.09 4.02 1.46
CA SER A 291 2.15 4.04 2.92
C SER A 291 3.57 3.67 3.34
N LEU A 292 4.26 4.57 4.01
CA LEU A 292 5.57 4.34 4.60
C LEU A 292 5.42 4.17 6.10
N ASP A 293 5.86 3.02 6.62
CA ASP A 293 5.96 2.74 8.04
C ASP A 293 7.43 2.64 8.43
N VAL A 294 7.90 3.60 9.20
CA VAL A 294 9.27 3.72 9.70
C VAL A 294 9.36 3.51 11.21
N SER A 295 8.39 2.81 11.78
CA SER A 295 8.28 2.57 13.23
C SER A 295 9.51 1.89 13.84
N ASN A 296 10.30 1.17 13.04
CA ASN A 296 11.56 0.55 13.46
C ASN A 296 12.73 1.52 13.64
N PHE A 297 12.55 2.82 13.33
CA PHE A 297 13.61 3.84 13.28
C PHE A 297 13.29 5.08 14.12
N LEU A 298 12.30 5.03 14.99
CA LEU A 298 11.81 6.20 15.72
C LEU A 298 12.83 6.76 16.72
N SER A 299 12.75 8.05 16.95
CA SER A 299 13.36 8.71 18.10
C SER A 299 12.46 8.65 19.34
N LYS A 300 12.96 9.14 20.49
CA LYS A 300 12.13 9.31 21.71
C LYS A 300 10.86 10.17 21.50
N LYS A 301 10.85 10.99 20.44
CA LYS A 301 9.67 11.81 20.06
C LYS A 301 8.60 11.01 19.32
N GLY A 302 8.83 9.72 19.05
CA GLY A 302 7.90 8.85 18.33
C GLY A 302 7.87 9.09 16.83
N SER A 303 8.88 9.77 16.27
CA SER A 303 9.01 10.04 14.84
C SER A 303 10.46 10.09 14.41
N VAL A 304 10.70 10.02 13.09
CA VAL A 304 12.01 10.22 12.45
C VAL A 304 11.84 11.13 11.24
N PRO A 305 12.78 12.07 10.97
CA PRO A 305 12.76 12.89 9.77
C PRO A 305 12.89 12.02 8.51
N VAL A 306 11.99 12.21 7.56
CA VAL A 306 11.99 11.51 6.27
C VAL A 306 11.92 12.54 5.14
N THR A 307 12.88 12.45 4.21
CA THR A 307 12.85 13.17 2.96
C THR A 307 12.58 12.19 1.83
N TYR A 308 11.60 12.48 0.98
CA TYR A 308 11.28 11.66 -0.17
C TYR A 308 11.37 12.47 -1.46
N THR A 309 12.23 12.04 -2.39
CA THR A 309 12.35 12.61 -3.72
C THR A 309 11.89 11.62 -4.80
N PHE A 310 11.28 12.15 -5.85
CA PHE A 310 10.86 11.39 -7.02
C PHE A 310 11.32 12.11 -8.28
N ASN A 311 12.13 11.43 -9.09
CA ASN A 311 12.77 12.00 -10.30
C ASN A 311 13.48 13.35 -10.04
N GLY A 312 14.19 13.43 -8.90
CA GLY A 312 14.92 14.63 -8.49
C GLY A 312 14.05 15.76 -7.88
N LYS A 313 12.74 15.58 -7.79
CA LYS A 313 11.84 16.53 -7.14
C LYS A 313 11.47 16.04 -5.74
N GLN A 314 11.74 16.87 -4.74
CA GLN A 314 11.26 16.59 -3.37
C GLN A 314 9.74 16.64 -3.32
N ILE A 315 9.12 15.54 -2.91
CA ILE A 315 7.67 15.39 -2.80
C ILE A 315 7.19 15.36 -1.35
N PHE A 316 8.11 15.05 -0.42
CA PHE A 316 7.80 15.00 1.00
C PHE A 316 9.06 15.32 1.84
N ASN A 317 8.88 16.02 2.98
CA ASN A 317 9.92 16.29 3.96
C ASN A 317 9.26 16.64 5.30
N ASP A 318 9.18 15.65 6.21
CA ASP A 318 8.61 15.84 7.55
C ASP A 318 9.05 14.69 8.46
N SER A 319 8.77 14.80 9.76
CA SER A 319 9.00 13.75 10.75
C SER A 319 7.78 12.84 10.88
N ILE A 320 7.96 11.55 10.65
CA ILE A 320 6.86 10.57 10.64
C ILE A 320 7.17 9.32 11.48
N LYS A 321 6.10 8.60 11.86
CA LYS A 321 6.09 7.19 12.30
C LYS A 321 5.58 6.31 11.16
N ASP A 322 4.40 6.64 10.69
CA ASP A 322 3.77 6.11 9.49
C ASP A 322 3.08 7.25 8.74
N LYS A 323 3.07 7.20 7.42
CA LYS A 323 2.46 8.23 6.58
C LYS A 323 2.11 7.70 5.19
N GLU A 324 0.93 8.06 4.71
CA GLU A 324 0.63 7.95 3.30
C GLU A 324 1.26 9.14 2.55
N ILE A 325 2.15 8.81 1.61
CA ILE A 325 2.77 9.77 0.69
C ILE A 325 2.13 9.58 -0.67
N SER A 326 1.64 10.65 -1.26
CA SER A 326 1.03 10.62 -2.59
C SER A 326 1.67 11.64 -3.50
N PHE A 327 1.80 11.28 -4.77
CA PHE A 327 2.23 12.21 -5.80
C PHE A 327 1.65 11.85 -7.16
N THR A 328 1.59 12.87 -8.01
CA THR A 328 1.22 12.71 -9.42
C THR A 328 2.42 13.03 -10.28
N SER A 329 2.73 12.15 -11.21
CA SER A 329 3.75 12.35 -12.23
C SER A 329 3.16 12.14 -13.62
N SER A 330 3.88 12.58 -14.64
CA SER A 330 3.50 12.36 -16.04
C SER A 330 4.68 11.78 -16.81
N ILE A 331 4.42 10.75 -17.57
CA ILE A 331 5.40 10.15 -18.47
C ILE A 331 4.85 10.29 -19.88
N THR A 332 5.55 11.07 -20.73
CA THR A 332 5.20 11.17 -22.14
C THR A 332 5.96 10.11 -22.94
N GLN A 333 5.25 9.34 -23.74
CA GLN A 333 5.84 8.39 -24.67
C GLN A 333 6.16 9.13 -25.97
N PRO A 334 7.44 9.36 -26.28
CA PRO A 334 7.82 10.13 -27.46
C PRO A 334 7.56 9.32 -28.73
N ILE A 335 6.68 9.83 -29.57
CA ILE A 335 6.48 9.30 -30.92
C ILE A 335 7.70 9.67 -31.77
N SER A 336 8.18 8.75 -32.55
CA SER A 336 9.30 8.98 -33.49
C SER A 336 8.83 9.25 -34.91
N LYS A 337 7.74 8.60 -35.29
CA LYS A 337 7.16 8.66 -36.65
C LYS A 337 5.68 8.32 -36.55
N TYR A 338 4.89 8.88 -37.46
CA TYR A 338 3.51 8.41 -37.67
C TYR A 338 3.29 8.11 -39.15
N GLU A 339 2.31 7.26 -39.46
CA GLU A 339 1.85 6.93 -40.77
C GLU A 339 0.34 6.90 -40.78
N ILE A 340 -0.27 7.53 -41.75
CA ILE A 340 -1.73 7.53 -42.00
C ILE A 340 -1.96 7.07 -43.44
N ALA A 341 -2.77 6.04 -43.58
CA ALA A 341 -3.23 5.58 -44.90
C ALA A 341 -4.74 5.68 -44.94
N VAL A 342 -5.28 6.26 -46.00
CA VAL A 342 -6.71 6.44 -46.22
C VAL A 342 -7.08 5.80 -47.52
N VAL A 343 -8.13 4.98 -47.52
CA VAL A 343 -8.81 4.48 -48.68
C VAL A 343 -10.19 5.16 -48.73
N TRP A 344 -10.43 5.87 -49.82
CA TRP A 344 -11.66 6.59 -50.11
C TRP A 344 -12.54 5.82 -51.07
N ASN A 345 -13.77 5.55 -50.70
CA ASN A 345 -14.82 5.12 -51.60
C ASN A 345 -15.90 6.21 -51.73
N THR A 346 -16.47 6.64 -50.62
CA THR A 346 -17.42 7.75 -50.52
C THR A 346 -17.26 8.46 -49.16
N SER A 347 -17.94 9.58 -48.96
CA SER A 347 -18.00 10.27 -47.68
C SER A 347 -18.62 9.43 -46.54
N LYS A 348 -19.32 8.34 -46.91
CA LYS A 348 -19.91 7.38 -45.93
C LYS A 348 -19.12 6.11 -45.79
N ASP A 349 -18.11 5.88 -46.63
CA ASP A 349 -17.27 4.68 -46.60
C ASP A 349 -15.81 5.08 -46.78
N ILE A 350 -15.14 5.28 -45.64
CA ILE A 350 -13.72 5.57 -45.56
C ILE A 350 -13.07 4.50 -44.68
N ARG A 351 -11.90 4.04 -45.11
CA ARG A 351 -11.04 3.18 -44.30
C ARG A 351 -9.73 3.92 -44.05
N ARG A 352 -9.36 4.04 -42.77
CA ARG A 352 -8.18 4.80 -42.38
C ARG A 352 -7.33 3.94 -41.42
N LYS A 353 -6.11 3.69 -41.79
CA LYS A 353 -5.12 3.07 -40.88
C LYS A 353 -4.20 4.15 -40.34
N VAL A 354 -4.02 4.17 -39.00
CA VAL A 354 -3.15 5.11 -38.33
C VAL A 354 -2.12 4.31 -37.52
N SER A 355 -0.83 4.65 -37.69
CA SER A 355 0.26 3.99 -37.06
C SER A 355 1.18 4.99 -36.39
N PHE A 356 1.56 4.72 -35.14
CA PHE A 356 2.50 5.53 -34.37
C PHE A 356 3.70 4.67 -33.94
N SER A 357 4.90 5.10 -34.25
CA SER A 357 6.13 4.42 -33.87
C SER A 357 6.82 5.14 -32.72
N PHE A 358 7.23 4.39 -31.72
CA PHE A 358 7.90 4.88 -30.52
C PHE A 358 9.39 4.52 -30.54
N ARG A 359 10.26 5.48 -30.22
CA ARG A 359 11.74 5.29 -30.25
C ARG A 359 12.27 4.45 -29.10
N LYS A 360 11.50 4.24 -28.05
CA LYS A 360 11.94 3.58 -26.82
C LYS A 360 11.02 2.44 -26.44
N MET A 361 11.60 1.44 -25.80
CA MET A 361 10.81 0.39 -25.17
C MET A 361 9.89 1.02 -24.13
N ILE A 362 8.60 0.73 -24.28
CA ILE A 362 7.57 0.99 -23.27
C ILE A 362 7.27 -0.32 -22.56
N THR A 363 6.91 -0.26 -21.27
CA THR A 363 6.57 -1.47 -20.52
C THR A 363 5.30 -2.11 -21.04
N THR A 364 5.14 -3.41 -20.85
CA THR A 364 3.91 -4.15 -21.21
C THR A 364 2.66 -3.49 -20.59
N HIS A 365 2.78 -2.99 -19.36
CA HIS A 365 1.70 -2.28 -18.68
C HIS A 365 1.34 -0.97 -19.39
N GLN A 366 2.33 -0.14 -19.76
CA GLN A 366 2.12 1.09 -20.51
C GLN A 366 1.48 0.82 -21.87
N LEU A 367 1.94 -0.25 -22.57
CA LEU A 367 1.35 -0.69 -23.85
C LEU A 367 -0.12 -1.08 -23.69
N SER A 368 -0.46 -1.79 -22.62
CA SER A 368 -1.86 -2.19 -22.37
C SER A 368 -2.78 -1.00 -22.11
N ILE A 369 -2.27 0.05 -21.42
CA ILE A 369 -3.02 1.28 -21.20
C ILE A 369 -3.20 2.04 -22.51
N LEU A 370 -2.14 2.20 -23.29
CA LEU A 370 -2.22 2.83 -24.62
C LEU A 370 -3.21 2.09 -25.52
N LYS A 371 -3.15 0.76 -25.59
CA LYS A 371 -4.09 -0.03 -26.37
C LYS A 371 -5.54 0.19 -25.95
N LYS A 372 -5.82 0.28 -24.66
CA LYS A 372 -7.17 0.56 -24.14
C LYS A 372 -7.67 1.97 -24.47
N GLN A 373 -6.78 2.92 -24.65
CA GLN A 373 -7.13 4.30 -24.98
C GLN A 373 -7.67 4.44 -26.40
N PHE A 374 -7.16 3.63 -27.36
CA PHE A 374 -7.57 3.66 -28.75
C PHE A 374 -8.80 2.77 -28.95
N GLN A 375 -9.95 3.25 -28.49
CA GLN A 375 -11.26 2.59 -28.62
C GLN A 375 -12.29 3.59 -29.15
N GLY A 376 -13.23 3.11 -29.94
CA GLY A 376 -14.34 3.87 -30.46
C GLY A 376 -15.17 3.02 -31.43
N PRO A 377 -16.43 3.38 -31.74
CA PRO A 377 -17.29 2.62 -32.64
C PRO A 377 -16.69 2.36 -34.02
N THR A 378 -15.85 3.29 -34.53
CA THR A 378 -15.18 3.15 -35.81
C THR A 378 -13.81 2.53 -35.74
N ILE A 379 -13.22 2.39 -34.53
CA ILE A 379 -11.85 1.94 -34.31
C ILE A 379 -11.83 0.42 -34.12
N SER A 380 -11.09 -0.26 -34.99
CA SER A 380 -10.83 -1.69 -34.92
C SER A 380 -9.32 -2.00 -35.03
N ASP A 381 -8.96 -3.29 -34.91
CA ASP A 381 -7.62 -3.83 -35.16
C ASP A 381 -6.48 -3.08 -34.46
N VAL A 382 -6.69 -2.73 -33.20
CA VAL A 382 -5.65 -2.07 -32.40
C VAL A 382 -4.54 -3.06 -32.13
N THR A 383 -3.42 -2.91 -32.80
CA THR A 383 -2.26 -3.80 -32.74
C THR A 383 -1.02 -3.11 -32.20
N LEU A 384 -0.16 -3.90 -31.59
CA LEU A 384 1.17 -3.49 -31.16
C LEU A 384 2.18 -4.44 -31.80
N SER A 385 3.13 -3.90 -32.53
CA SER A 385 4.14 -4.68 -33.27
C SER A 385 5.55 -4.12 -33.05
N GLY A 386 6.56 -4.96 -33.31
CA GLY A 386 7.96 -4.60 -33.25
C GLY A 386 8.64 -4.91 -31.91
N THR A 387 9.97 -5.00 -31.93
CA THR A 387 10.82 -5.32 -30.77
C THR A 387 11.74 -4.17 -30.36
N LYS A 388 12.41 -3.51 -31.31
CA LYS A 388 13.28 -2.35 -31.07
C LYS A 388 12.54 -1.02 -31.22
N THR A 389 11.62 -0.94 -32.14
CA THR A 389 10.68 0.16 -32.34
C THR A 389 9.29 -0.43 -32.22
N ILE A 390 8.55 0.05 -31.25
CA ILE A 390 7.16 -0.39 -31.04
C ILE A 390 6.25 0.47 -31.90
N THR A 391 5.40 -0.16 -32.68
CA THR A 391 4.38 0.50 -33.48
C THR A 391 2.99 0.16 -32.96
N LEU A 392 2.23 1.17 -32.59
CA LEU A 392 0.81 1.09 -32.28
C LEU A 392 0.04 1.43 -33.55
N SER A 393 -0.80 0.54 -34.04
CA SER A 393 -1.64 0.75 -35.21
C SER A 393 -3.09 0.46 -34.88
N PHE A 394 -4.00 1.17 -35.55
CA PHE A 394 -5.43 0.88 -35.55
C PHE A 394 -6.07 1.24 -36.90
N VAL A 395 -7.21 0.63 -37.16
CA VAL A 395 -8.03 0.90 -38.36
C VAL A 395 -9.32 1.60 -37.92
N GLN A 396 -9.74 2.61 -38.70
CA GLN A 396 -11.05 3.23 -38.62
C GLN A 396 -11.84 2.92 -39.89
N THR A 397 -13.11 2.55 -39.75
CA THR A 397 -14.01 2.30 -40.86
C THR A 397 -15.37 2.95 -40.57
N GLY A 398 -15.89 3.70 -41.53
CA GLY A 398 -17.20 4.35 -41.42
C GLY A 398 -17.28 5.65 -42.21
N SER A 399 -18.25 6.48 -41.90
CA SER A 399 -18.38 7.82 -42.48
C SER A 399 -17.33 8.79 -41.97
N ILE A 400 -17.03 9.85 -42.72
CA ILE A 400 -16.16 10.96 -42.26
C ILE A 400 -16.60 11.47 -40.88
N SER A 401 -17.89 11.65 -40.65
CA SER A 401 -18.43 12.19 -39.40
C SER A 401 -18.13 11.28 -38.19
N GLU A 402 -18.36 9.97 -38.34
CA GLU A 402 -18.11 8.98 -37.31
C GLU A 402 -16.61 8.84 -37.02
N CYS A 403 -15.80 8.72 -38.05
CA CYS A 403 -14.34 8.66 -37.93
C CYS A 403 -13.77 9.92 -37.27
N ASN A 404 -14.28 11.10 -37.59
CA ASN A 404 -13.89 12.35 -36.96
C ASN A 404 -14.25 12.38 -35.47
N LYS A 405 -15.45 11.91 -35.09
CA LYS A 405 -15.87 11.86 -33.70
C LYS A 405 -14.89 11.05 -32.87
N ASP A 406 -14.56 9.84 -33.30
CA ASP A 406 -13.62 8.96 -32.56
C ASP A 406 -12.18 9.49 -32.58
N PHE A 407 -11.73 9.99 -33.75
CA PHE A 407 -10.35 10.50 -33.85
C PHE A 407 -10.15 11.83 -33.11
N SER A 408 -11.14 12.73 -33.12
CA SER A 408 -11.06 13.97 -32.36
C SER A 408 -11.17 13.78 -30.85
N ALA A 409 -11.75 12.66 -30.37
CA ALA A 409 -11.73 12.28 -28.98
C ALA A 409 -10.31 11.91 -28.51
N LEU A 410 -9.51 11.32 -29.42
CA LEU A 410 -8.09 10.99 -29.16
C LEU A 410 -7.17 12.21 -29.42
N PHE A 411 -7.41 12.94 -30.48
CA PHE A 411 -6.58 14.04 -30.98
C PHE A 411 -7.45 15.27 -31.26
N LYS A 412 -7.66 16.10 -30.23
CA LYS A 412 -8.49 17.31 -30.32
C LYS A 412 -8.09 18.17 -31.52
N ASN A 413 -9.08 18.73 -32.18
CA ASN A 413 -8.92 19.56 -33.39
C ASN A 413 -8.47 18.84 -34.69
N SER A 414 -8.37 17.51 -34.68
CA SER A 414 -8.20 16.74 -35.91
C SER A 414 -9.55 16.51 -36.59
N ALA A 415 -9.62 16.68 -37.90
CA ALA A 415 -10.84 16.46 -38.66
C ALA A 415 -10.58 16.21 -40.14
N MET A 416 -11.25 15.24 -40.73
CA MET A 416 -11.35 15.04 -42.18
C MET A 416 -12.57 15.79 -42.71
N THR A 417 -12.47 16.35 -43.92
CA THR A 417 -13.58 16.95 -44.62
C THR A 417 -13.51 16.57 -46.10
N ALA A 418 -14.67 16.44 -46.75
CA ALA A 418 -14.75 16.27 -48.17
C ALA A 418 -15.82 17.23 -48.75
N LYS A 419 -15.44 18.00 -49.73
CA LYS A 419 -16.36 18.91 -50.46
C LYS A 419 -16.49 18.44 -51.89
N GLU A 420 -17.71 18.22 -52.31
CA GLU A 420 -18.05 17.80 -53.65
C GLU A 420 -18.26 19.03 -54.56
N HIS A 421 -17.67 19.01 -55.74
CA HIS A 421 -17.90 19.95 -56.80
C HIS A 421 -18.33 19.20 -58.06
N PHE A 422 -19.42 19.57 -58.64
CA PHE A 422 -19.88 19.01 -59.91
C PHE A 422 -19.58 19.98 -61.02
N SER A 423 -18.93 19.50 -62.08
CA SER A 423 -18.72 20.24 -63.33
C SER A 423 -19.33 19.46 -64.49
N LEU A 424 -20.11 20.15 -65.36
CA LEU A 424 -20.72 19.55 -66.54
C LEU A 424 -19.69 19.00 -67.54
N THR A 425 -18.46 19.55 -67.52
CA THR A 425 -17.37 19.17 -68.42
C THR A 425 -16.34 18.23 -67.84
N ALA A 426 -16.14 18.31 -66.55
CA ALA A 426 -15.09 17.58 -65.84
C ALA A 426 -15.58 16.46 -64.88
N GLY A 427 -16.91 16.28 -64.83
CA GLY A 427 -17.51 15.30 -63.92
C GLY A 427 -17.50 15.73 -62.44
N ARG A 428 -17.56 14.76 -61.53
CA ARG A 428 -17.57 14.99 -60.08
C ARG A 428 -16.15 15.11 -59.58
N LYS A 429 -15.84 16.22 -58.91
CA LYS A 429 -14.54 16.47 -58.25
C LYS A 429 -14.72 16.54 -56.75
N ILE A 430 -13.91 15.82 -56.03
CA ILE A 430 -13.86 15.82 -54.55
C ILE A 430 -12.63 16.57 -54.07
N ASN A 431 -12.81 17.56 -53.20
CA ASN A 431 -11.73 18.17 -52.45
C ASN A 431 -11.72 17.55 -51.07
N PHE A 432 -10.83 16.59 -50.84
CA PHE A 432 -10.61 15.95 -49.57
C PHE A 432 -9.56 16.73 -48.78
N SER A 433 -9.82 16.99 -47.48
CA SER A 433 -8.87 17.62 -46.58
C SER A 433 -8.82 16.88 -45.28
N ASP A 434 -7.62 16.58 -44.82
CA ASP A 434 -7.38 15.98 -43.49
C ASP A 434 -6.54 16.94 -42.64
N LYS A 435 -7.13 17.42 -41.55
CA LYS A 435 -6.45 18.21 -40.52
C LYS A 435 -6.02 17.27 -39.42
N ILE A 436 -4.71 17.11 -39.24
CA ILE A 436 -4.11 16.22 -38.29
C ILE A 436 -3.47 17.04 -37.17
N ALA A 437 -4.06 17.03 -35.96
CA ALA A 437 -3.57 17.74 -34.80
C ALA A 437 -2.96 16.72 -33.80
N LEU A 438 -1.76 16.21 -34.12
CA LEU A 438 -1.05 15.32 -33.23
C LEU A 438 -0.27 16.10 -32.16
N PRO A 439 -0.12 15.56 -30.95
CA PRO A 439 0.69 16.18 -29.91
C PRO A 439 2.16 16.21 -30.34
N PHE A 440 2.79 17.35 -30.19
CA PHE A 440 4.23 17.52 -30.46
C PHE A 440 5.08 16.84 -29.38
N ASN A 441 6.31 16.45 -29.74
CA ASN A 441 7.30 16.01 -28.77
C ASN A 441 7.63 17.15 -27.79
N GLU A 442 7.94 16.80 -26.53
CA GLU A 442 8.24 17.75 -25.44
C GLU A 442 9.32 18.80 -25.78
N ASN A 443 10.15 18.56 -26.80
CA ASN A 443 11.21 19.47 -27.25
C ASN A 443 10.82 20.38 -28.43
N GLY A 444 9.56 20.50 -28.75
CA GLY A 444 9.07 21.35 -29.86
C GLY A 444 9.47 20.87 -31.27
N LYS A 445 10.10 19.69 -31.38
CA LYS A 445 10.43 19.10 -32.67
C LYS A 445 9.16 18.59 -33.36
N LYS A 446 8.97 18.99 -34.60
CA LYS A 446 7.90 18.48 -35.43
C LYS A 446 8.04 16.97 -35.64
N LEU A 447 6.91 16.26 -35.62
CA LEU A 447 6.86 14.84 -35.96
C LEU A 447 6.99 14.67 -37.47
N SER A 448 7.92 13.80 -37.90
CA SER A 448 7.90 13.35 -39.31
C SER A 448 6.75 12.37 -39.52
N GLY A 449 6.02 12.53 -40.57
CA GLY A 449 4.88 11.68 -40.90
C GLY A 449 4.90 11.25 -42.35
N HIS A 450 4.14 10.21 -42.61
CA HIS A 450 3.88 9.71 -43.93
C HIS A 450 2.35 9.60 -44.13
N TYR A 451 1.84 10.13 -45.18
CA TYR A 451 0.40 10.11 -45.48
C TYR A 451 0.16 9.55 -46.86
N ILE A 452 -0.67 8.53 -46.96
CA ILE A 452 -1.02 7.84 -48.17
C ILE A 452 -2.52 7.97 -48.35
N PHE A 453 -2.95 8.37 -49.52
CA PHE A 453 -4.37 8.44 -49.92
C PHE A 453 -4.58 7.62 -51.19
N ALA A 454 -5.55 6.74 -51.15
CA ALA A 454 -5.97 5.97 -52.30
C ALA A 454 -7.49 6.13 -52.54
N SER A 455 -7.93 6.27 -53.76
CA SER A 455 -9.33 6.19 -54.17
C SER A 455 -9.61 4.87 -54.86
N ILE A 456 -10.70 4.24 -54.47
CA ILE A 456 -11.25 3.05 -55.13
C ILE A 456 -12.51 3.39 -55.96
N ASN A 457 -12.91 4.67 -56.02
CA ASN A 457 -14.05 5.14 -56.81
C ASN A 457 -13.62 5.63 -58.19
N PRO A 458 -13.93 4.92 -59.27
CA PRO A 458 -13.49 5.27 -60.63
C PRO A 458 -14.20 6.49 -61.24
N LYS A 459 -15.27 6.97 -60.60
CA LYS A 459 -16.12 8.04 -61.15
C LYS A 459 -15.77 9.44 -60.66
N GLU A 460 -14.78 9.57 -59.79
CA GLU A 460 -14.44 10.79 -59.08
C GLU A 460 -12.96 11.16 -59.27
N SER A 461 -12.69 12.43 -59.54
CA SER A 461 -11.35 12.99 -59.46
C SER A 461 -11.16 13.64 -58.10
N ILE A 462 -10.08 13.28 -57.40
CA ILE A 462 -9.89 13.69 -55.98
C ILE A 462 -8.65 14.59 -55.85
N SER A 463 -8.84 15.73 -55.18
CA SER A 463 -7.77 16.61 -54.78
C SER A 463 -7.60 16.50 -53.25
N VAL A 464 -6.40 16.14 -52.81
CA VAL A 464 -6.07 15.88 -51.40
C VAL A 464 -5.27 17.03 -50.81
N SER A 465 -5.68 17.54 -49.67
CA SER A 465 -4.92 18.51 -48.88
C SER A 465 -4.75 18.04 -47.44
N ILE A 466 -3.57 18.24 -46.85
CA ILE A 466 -3.23 17.79 -45.46
C ILE A 466 -2.77 18.98 -44.67
N THR A 467 -3.32 19.16 -43.45
CA THR A 467 -2.97 20.24 -42.52
C THR A 467 -2.67 19.67 -41.13
N PRO A 468 -1.62 20.06 -40.39
CA PRO A 468 -0.63 21.03 -40.79
C PRO A 468 0.55 20.35 -41.50
N ALA A 469 0.69 20.57 -42.77
CA ALA A 469 1.91 20.22 -43.46
C ALA A 469 2.62 21.52 -43.85
N HIS A 470 3.78 21.81 -43.26
CA HIS A 470 4.60 22.95 -43.68
C HIS A 470 5.36 22.68 -44.98
N ASN A 471 5.68 21.42 -45.22
CA ASN A 471 6.26 20.97 -46.50
C ASN A 471 5.67 19.60 -46.84
N VAL A 472 4.88 19.57 -47.91
CA VAL A 472 4.39 18.34 -48.54
C VAL A 472 5.30 18.07 -49.73
N LYS A 473 6.08 16.98 -49.66
CA LYS A 473 6.84 16.48 -50.79
C LYS A 473 6.10 15.29 -51.37
N ASN A 474 5.63 15.39 -52.58
CA ASN A 474 5.12 14.23 -53.30
C ASN A 474 6.26 13.25 -53.55
N LYS A 475 6.15 12.02 -53.07
CA LYS A 475 7.08 10.94 -53.37
C LYS A 475 6.44 9.95 -54.33
N THR A 476 7.19 9.58 -55.32
CA THR A 476 6.88 8.44 -56.18
C THR A 476 6.94 7.15 -55.38
N LYS A 477 5.95 6.26 -55.62
CA LYS A 477 5.69 4.96 -55.00
C LYS A 477 6.89 4.28 -54.33
N GLN A 478 6.86 4.15 -52.99
CA GLN A 478 7.70 3.21 -52.25
C GLN A 478 6.93 1.92 -51.98
N ASN A 479 7.58 0.76 -52.02
CA ASN A 479 6.98 -0.56 -51.77
C ASN A 479 6.22 -0.69 -50.43
N THR A 480 6.61 0.08 -49.41
CA THR A 480 5.94 0.13 -48.11
C THR A 480 4.58 0.78 -48.15
N SER A 481 4.38 1.84 -48.96
CA SER A 481 3.13 2.56 -49.12
C SER A 481 2.05 1.70 -49.78
N THR A 482 2.45 0.92 -50.77
CA THR A 482 1.56 -0.01 -51.47
C THR A 482 1.07 -1.13 -50.58
N LYS A 483 1.91 -1.61 -49.66
CA LYS A 483 1.54 -2.66 -48.67
C LYS A 483 0.50 -2.15 -47.68
N THR A 484 0.68 -0.97 -47.11
CA THR A 484 -0.25 -0.41 -46.13
C THR A 484 -1.62 -0.13 -46.72
N ILE A 485 -1.66 0.34 -47.98
CA ILE A 485 -2.92 0.54 -48.69
C ILE A 485 -3.58 -0.80 -49.03
N SER A 486 -2.81 -1.81 -49.48
CA SER A 486 -3.36 -3.12 -49.80
C SER A 486 -4.01 -3.84 -48.62
N GLU A 487 -3.62 -3.51 -47.41
CA GLU A 487 -4.25 -4.01 -46.19
C GLU A 487 -5.64 -3.40 -45.92
N LEU A 488 -5.98 -2.27 -46.57
CA LEU A 488 -7.24 -1.55 -46.42
C LEU A 488 -8.17 -1.76 -47.63
N VAL A 489 -7.67 -2.28 -48.74
CA VAL A 489 -8.43 -2.53 -49.97
C VAL A 489 -8.88 -3.98 -49.99
N HIS A 490 -10.17 -4.23 -50.27
CA HIS A 490 -10.68 -5.59 -50.44
C HIS A 490 -10.22 -6.20 -51.76
N SER A 491 -10.25 -7.51 -51.86
CA SER A 491 -9.74 -8.25 -53.06
C SER A 491 -10.45 -7.95 -54.37
N ASP A 492 -11.66 -7.45 -54.31
CA ASP A 492 -12.51 -7.05 -55.42
C ASP A 492 -12.44 -5.55 -55.80
N GLU A 493 -11.66 -4.78 -55.04
CA GLU A 493 -11.52 -3.34 -55.22
C GLU A 493 -10.20 -3.00 -55.95
N ASN A 494 -10.29 -2.03 -56.89
CA ASN A 494 -9.14 -1.50 -57.62
C ASN A 494 -8.81 -0.08 -57.19
N ILE A 495 -7.52 0.22 -57.04
CA ILE A 495 -7.05 1.57 -56.77
C ILE A 495 -7.03 2.37 -58.09
N HIS A 496 -7.75 3.49 -58.12
CA HIS A 496 -7.81 4.40 -59.27
C HIS A 496 -6.86 5.59 -59.09
N ASP A 497 -6.76 6.17 -57.88
CA ASP A 497 -5.86 7.26 -57.58
C ASP A 497 -5.03 6.93 -56.33
N LEU A 498 -3.74 7.23 -56.40
CA LEU A 498 -2.81 7.06 -55.24
C LEU A 498 -1.97 8.33 -55.09
N CYS A 499 -2.06 8.93 -53.91
CA CYS A 499 -1.20 10.04 -53.47
C CYS A 499 -0.36 9.62 -52.29
N ASP A 500 0.93 9.94 -52.31
CA ASP A 500 1.88 9.62 -51.27
C ASP A 500 2.62 10.90 -50.85
N PHE A 501 2.53 11.25 -49.58
CA PHE A 501 3.03 12.50 -49.03
C PHE A 501 4.00 12.25 -47.87
N GLU A 502 5.16 12.86 -47.90
CA GLU A 502 6.02 13.01 -46.75
C GLU A 502 5.67 14.30 -45.99
N LEU A 503 5.43 14.19 -44.68
CA LEU A 503 5.05 15.29 -43.80
C LEU A 503 6.19 15.63 -42.86
N THR A 504 6.64 16.88 -42.83
CA THR A 504 7.72 17.35 -41.97
C THR A 504 7.34 18.58 -41.14
#